data_a93e7d619c5aec186736f15ee4e55a32
#
_entry.id   a93e7d619c5aec186736f15ee4e55a32
#
_cell.length_a   1.000
_cell.length_b   1.000
_cell.length_c   1.000
_cell.angle_alpha   90.00
_cell.angle_beta   90.00
_cell.angle_gamma   90.00
#
_symmetry.space_group_name_H-M   'P 1'
#
loop_
_entity.id
_entity.type
_entity.pdbx_description
1 polymer ?
#
loop_
_entity_poly.entity_id
_entity_poly.type
_entity_poly.pdbx_seq_one_letter_code
_entity_poly.pdbx_strand_id
1 'polypeptide(L)'
;MSRIVVVGSINMDLVTQAPRFVGPGETILGERFLTMPGGKGANQAVAAARLGAEVALVGALGDDAFGQQLRAGLATEGVHLDHVARLADSASGTASITVAGGENQIIVVPGANARVTPAQVDNAHALIERANAVLVQMEIPLDTVEATVRLGHRLGVPVILNPAPAQKLPTDWLQLARYVTPNQHELAILLGADPDEDFRTLMQRAPCPVVLTRGGEGAWYREQGEPLHQSGFKVHVVDSTGAGDTFNAALAVFLHEGLGRAVRKACAAAALSVTRLGAQGGMPGPQELDAFLAQQAG
;
A
#
# COMPACT_ATOMS: atom_id res chain seq x y z
N MET A 1 16.98 -10.46 -8.74
CA MET A 1 15.70 -9.73 -8.90
C MET A 1 14.72 -10.27 -7.86
N SER A 2 14.13 -9.42 -7.03
CA SER A 2 13.14 -9.83 -6.04
C SER A 2 11.83 -10.21 -6.72
N ARG A 3 11.15 -11.26 -6.25
CA ARG A 3 9.81 -11.66 -6.69
C ARG A 3 8.82 -11.28 -5.61
N ILE A 4 7.87 -10.42 -5.93
CA ILE A 4 6.88 -9.90 -5.00
C ILE A 4 5.48 -10.31 -5.47
N VAL A 5 4.69 -10.85 -4.56
CA VAL A 5 3.27 -11.08 -4.78
C VAL A 5 2.50 -10.05 -3.98
N VAL A 6 1.56 -9.38 -4.63
CA VAL A 6 0.65 -8.44 -3.98
C VAL A 6 -0.75 -9.05 -4.00
N VAL A 7 -1.39 -9.14 -2.85
CA VAL A 7 -2.80 -9.53 -2.74
C VAL A 7 -3.57 -8.29 -2.29
N GLY A 8 -4.38 -7.69 -3.17
CA GLY A 8 -4.98 -6.41 -2.80
C GLY A 8 -5.90 -5.79 -3.85
N SER A 9 -6.27 -4.55 -3.56
CA SER A 9 -7.25 -3.75 -4.28
C SER A 9 -6.70 -3.11 -5.55
N ILE A 10 -7.62 -2.85 -6.48
CA ILE A 10 -7.37 -2.10 -7.71
C ILE A 10 -8.54 -1.11 -7.85
N ASN A 11 -8.28 0.20 -7.86
CA ASN A 11 -9.30 1.24 -7.93
C ASN A 11 -9.05 2.21 -9.09
N MET A 12 -10.12 2.82 -9.56
CA MET A 12 -10.06 4.07 -10.30
C MET A 12 -10.38 5.22 -9.36
N ASP A 13 -9.43 6.13 -9.17
CA ASP A 13 -9.59 7.33 -8.37
C ASP A 13 -10.23 8.43 -9.24
N LEU A 14 -11.41 8.91 -8.82
CA LEU A 14 -12.22 9.95 -9.45
C LEU A 14 -12.01 11.24 -8.67
N VAL A 15 -11.06 12.07 -9.12
CA VAL A 15 -10.63 13.26 -8.38
C VAL A 15 -11.35 14.49 -8.91
N THR A 16 -12.14 15.14 -8.08
CA THR A 16 -12.78 16.42 -8.35
C THR A 16 -12.11 17.53 -7.52
N GLN A 17 -11.53 18.51 -8.19
CA GLN A 17 -11.03 19.71 -7.55
C GLN A 17 -12.17 20.75 -7.49
N ALA A 18 -12.39 21.31 -6.32
CA ALA A 18 -13.45 22.29 -6.08
C ALA A 18 -12.93 23.46 -5.20
N PRO A 19 -13.56 24.65 -5.27
CA PRO A 19 -13.14 25.80 -4.45
C PRO A 19 -13.38 25.57 -2.95
N ARG A 20 -14.33 24.70 -2.59
CA ARG A 20 -14.65 24.26 -1.22
C ARG A 20 -15.38 22.93 -1.23
N PHE A 21 -15.51 22.30 -0.09
CA PHE A 21 -16.37 21.12 0.07
C PHE A 21 -17.85 21.51 -0.06
N VAL A 22 -18.64 20.60 -0.65
CA VAL A 22 -20.08 20.79 -0.86
C VAL A 22 -20.85 20.36 0.39
N GLY A 23 -21.82 21.17 0.81
CA GLY A 23 -22.73 20.86 1.91
C GLY A 23 -23.93 20.01 1.46
N PRO A 24 -24.69 19.43 2.42
CA PRO A 24 -25.89 18.66 2.11
C PRO A 24 -26.92 19.47 1.31
N GLY A 25 -27.42 18.91 0.20
CA GLY A 25 -28.42 19.54 -0.66
C GLY A 25 -27.88 20.65 -1.56
N GLU A 26 -26.59 20.89 -1.57
CA GLU A 26 -25.93 21.95 -2.33
C GLU A 26 -25.37 21.43 -3.66
N THR A 27 -25.30 22.27 -4.67
CA THR A 27 -24.61 22.03 -5.94
C THR A 27 -23.63 23.16 -6.18
N ILE A 28 -22.38 22.85 -6.45
CA ILE A 28 -21.35 23.82 -6.83
C ILE A 28 -20.67 23.41 -8.12
N LEU A 29 -20.03 24.36 -8.79
CA LEU A 29 -19.18 24.06 -9.95
C LEU A 29 -17.79 23.61 -9.47
N GLY A 30 -17.31 22.47 -9.98
CA GLY A 30 -15.93 22.04 -9.82
C GLY A 30 -15.01 22.78 -10.79
N GLU A 31 -13.71 22.76 -10.49
CA GLU A 31 -12.65 23.40 -11.29
C GLU A 31 -12.00 22.41 -12.25
N ARG A 32 -11.81 21.19 -11.80
CA ARG A 32 -11.12 20.13 -12.57
C ARG A 32 -11.63 18.76 -12.18
N PHE A 33 -11.68 17.86 -13.17
CA PHE A 33 -11.93 16.45 -12.95
C PHE A 33 -10.82 15.60 -13.58
N LEU A 34 -10.32 14.60 -12.83
CA LEU A 34 -9.29 13.67 -13.26
C LEU A 34 -9.68 12.25 -12.89
N THR A 35 -9.30 11.31 -13.73
CA THR A 35 -9.31 9.88 -13.40
C THR A 35 -7.87 9.39 -13.29
N MET A 36 -7.53 8.72 -12.19
CA MET A 36 -6.17 8.24 -11.93
C MET A 36 -6.21 6.80 -11.44
N PRO A 37 -5.22 5.97 -11.83
CA PRO A 37 -5.12 4.63 -11.27
C PRO A 37 -4.76 4.72 -9.78
N GLY A 38 -5.43 3.91 -8.97
CA GLY A 38 -5.29 3.83 -7.52
C GLY A 38 -5.57 2.44 -6.98
N GLY A 39 -5.89 2.36 -5.69
CA GLY A 39 -6.02 1.13 -4.93
C GLY A 39 -4.67 0.68 -4.37
N LYS A 40 -4.64 0.41 -3.06
CA LYS A 40 -3.39 0.10 -2.33
C LYS A 40 -2.64 -1.09 -2.93
N GLY A 41 -3.36 -2.15 -3.34
CA GLY A 41 -2.75 -3.30 -4.00
C GLY A 41 -2.09 -2.93 -5.31
N ALA A 42 -2.80 -2.22 -6.20
CA ALA A 42 -2.25 -1.76 -7.47
C ALA A 42 -1.07 -0.80 -7.28
N ASN A 43 -1.18 0.15 -6.35
CA ASN A 43 -0.11 1.10 -6.05
C ASN A 43 1.16 0.38 -5.57
N GLN A 44 1.03 -0.57 -4.63
CA GLN A 44 2.16 -1.35 -4.14
C GLN A 44 2.78 -2.24 -5.23
N ALA A 45 1.94 -2.80 -6.11
CA ALA A 45 2.43 -3.59 -7.25
C ALA A 45 3.22 -2.75 -8.24
N VAL A 46 2.71 -1.57 -8.63
CA VAL A 46 3.40 -0.63 -9.53
C VAL A 46 4.71 -0.14 -8.92
N ALA A 47 4.69 0.27 -7.65
CA ALA A 47 5.90 0.74 -6.97
C ALA A 47 6.97 -0.36 -6.93
N ALA A 48 6.60 -1.59 -6.61
CA ALA A 48 7.54 -2.72 -6.58
C ALA A 48 8.11 -3.04 -7.98
N ALA A 49 7.27 -3.01 -9.02
CA ALA A 49 7.69 -3.24 -10.39
C ALA A 49 8.66 -2.16 -10.87
N ARG A 50 8.34 -0.89 -10.63
CA ARG A 50 9.23 0.24 -10.96
C ARG A 50 10.55 0.17 -10.21
N LEU A 51 10.59 -0.36 -8.98
CA LEU A 51 11.81 -0.62 -8.22
C LEU A 51 12.59 -1.85 -8.69
N GLY A 52 12.18 -2.46 -9.79
CA GLY A 52 12.90 -3.55 -10.45
C GLY A 52 12.57 -4.96 -9.94
N ALA A 53 11.46 -5.16 -9.22
CA ALA A 53 10.99 -6.50 -8.85
C ALA A 53 10.18 -7.14 -9.98
N GLU A 54 10.17 -8.48 -10.02
CA GLU A 54 9.16 -9.27 -10.72
C GLU A 54 7.90 -9.31 -9.84
N VAL A 55 6.79 -8.76 -10.35
CA VAL A 55 5.57 -8.55 -9.54
C VAL A 55 4.38 -9.27 -10.13
N ALA A 56 3.64 -10.00 -9.30
CA ALA A 56 2.33 -10.53 -9.65
C ALA A 56 1.28 -10.00 -8.69
N LEU A 57 0.09 -9.68 -9.21
CA LEU A 57 -1.04 -9.17 -8.46
C LEU A 57 -2.17 -10.21 -8.41
N VAL A 58 -2.66 -10.48 -7.21
CA VAL A 58 -3.88 -11.24 -6.95
C VAL A 58 -4.96 -10.25 -6.55
N GLY A 59 -6.04 -10.17 -7.31
CA GLY A 59 -7.08 -9.16 -7.11
C GLY A 59 -8.29 -9.39 -8.02
N ALA A 60 -9.13 -8.37 -8.16
CA ALA A 60 -10.27 -8.42 -9.06
C ALA A 60 -10.58 -7.07 -9.69
N LEU A 61 -11.08 -7.10 -10.91
CA LEU A 61 -11.59 -5.97 -11.69
C LEU A 61 -12.98 -6.28 -12.21
N GLY A 62 -13.79 -5.26 -12.38
CA GLY A 62 -15.04 -5.38 -13.14
C GLY A 62 -14.81 -5.52 -14.64
N ASP A 63 -15.80 -6.03 -15.34
CA ASP A 63 -15.82 -6.05 -16.80
C ASP A 63 -16.41 -4.73 -17.35
N ASP A 64 -15.76 -3.62 -16.97
CA ASP A 64 -16.15 -2.25 -17.32
C ASP A 64 -14.98 -1.46 -17.92
N ALA A 65 -15.25 -0.22 -18.32
CA ALA A 65 -14.24 0.65 -18.94
C ALA A 65 -13.07 0.94 -17.98
N PHE A 66 -13.33 1.11 -16.67
CA PHE A 66 -12.29 1.31 -15.67
C PHE A 66 -11.44 0.04 -15.50
N GLY A 67 -12.06 -1.13 -15.44
CA GLY A 67 -11.35 -2.40 -15.37
C GLY A 67 -10.41 -2.63 -16.55
N GLN A 68 -10.86 -2.30 -17.77
CA GLN A 68 -10.03 -2.39 -18.96
C GLN A 68 -8.84 -1.42 -18.91
N GLN A 69 -9.07 -0.17 -18.52
CA GLN A 69 -8.03 0.86 -18.41
C GLN A 69 -7.00 0.50 -17.33
N LEU A 70 -7.46 0.09 -16.13
CA LEU A 70 -6.60 -0.31 -15.01
C LEU A 70 -5.75 -1.53 -15.36
N ARG A 71 -6.36 -2.55 -15.99
CA ARG A 71 -5.64 -3.74 -16.44
C ARG A 71 -4.54 -3.41 -17.45
N ALA A 72 -4.86 -2.57 -18.44
CA ALA A 72 -3.87 -2.14 -19.43
C ALA A 72 -2.72 -1.34 -18.79
N GLY A 73 -3.02 -0.42 -17.85
CA GLY A 73 -2.02 0.35 -17.12
C GLY A 73 -1.08 -0.55 -16.32
N LEU A 74 -1.62 -1.49 -15.54
CA LEU A 74 -0.83 -2.43 -14.76
C LEU A 74 0.06 -3.33 -15.64
N ALA A 75 -0.46 -3.79 -16.78
CA ALA A 75 0.33 -4.56 -17.74
C ALA A 75 1.50 -3.74 -18.33
N THR A 76 1.29 -2.45 -18.60
CA THR A 76 2.34 -1.54 -19.08
C THR A 76 3.45 -1.34 -18.05
N GLU A 77 3.12 -1.38 -16.75
CA GLU A 77 4.08 -1.34 -15.64
C GLU A 77 4.79 -2.68 -15.41
N GLY A 78 4.50 -3.71 -16.20
CA GLY A 78 5.13 -5.02 -16.09
C GLY A 78 4.59 -5.90 -14.97
N VAL A 79 3.42 -5.61 -14.43
CA VAL A 79 2.76 -6.43 -13.41
C VAL A 79 2.08 -7.63 -14.06
N HIS A 80 2.36 -8.85 -13.57
CA HIS A 80 1.68 -10.08 -14.01
C HIS A 80 0.26 -10.13 -13.45
N LEU A 81 -0.74 -10.31 -14.34
CA LEU A 81 -2.17 -10.17 -14.03
C LEU A 81 -2.96 -11.48 -14.20
N ASP A 82 -2.26 -12.63 -14.26
CA ASP A 82 -2.91 -13.94 -14.45
C ASP A 82 -3.83 -14.33 -13.29
N HIS A 83 -3.59 -13.78 -12.10
CA HIS A 83 -4.39 -13.95 -10.90
C HIS A 83 -5.33 -12.77 -10.60
N VAL A 84 -5.52 -11.84 -11.55
CA VAL A 84 -6.52 -10.77 -11.44
C VAL A 84 -7.79 -11.23 -12.14
N ALA A 85 -8.83 -11.53 -11.35
CA ALA A 85 -10.12 -11.96 -11.86
C ALA A 85 -10.84 -10.81 -12.60
N ARG A 86 -11.60 -11.15 -13.65
CA ARG A 86 -12.51 -10.25 -14.35
C ARG A 86 -13.94 -10.66 -14.04
N LEU A 87 -14.71 -9.79 -13.41
CA LEU A 87 -16.06 -10.06 -12.92
C LEU A 87 -17.09 -9.33 -13.75
N ALA A 88 -17.89 -10.10 -14.53
CA ALA A 88 -18.89 -9.52 -15.43
C ALA A 88 -20.10 -8.90 -14.68
N ASP A 89 -20.32 -9.31 -13.44
CA ASP A 89 -21.45 -8.90 -12.60
C ASP A 89 -21.06 -7.90 -11.49
N SER A 90 -19.90 -7.27 -11.61
CA SER A 90 -19.41 -6.29 -10.63
C SER A 90 -18.71 -5.13 -11.35
N ALA A 91 -18.88 -3.92 -10.84
CA ALA A 91 -18.09 -2.78 -11.27
C ALA A 91 -16.69 -2.84 -10.68
N SER A 92 -15.70 -2.25 -11.35
CA SER A 92 -14.37 -2.02 -10.78
C SER A 92 -14.44 -1.13 -9.53
N GLY A 93 -13.51 -1.30 -8.60
CA GLY A 93 -13.42 -0.45 -7.42
C GLY A 93 -13.16 1.02 -7.82
N THR A 94 -13.76 1.94 -7.07
CA THR A 94 -13.56 3.38 -7.28
C THR A 94 -13.34 4.11 -5.97
N ALA A 95 -12.57 5.20 -6.01
CA ALA A 95 -12.52 6.18 -4.93
C ALA A 95 -13.01 7.54 -5.46
N SER A 96 -14.08 8.08 -4.89
CA SER A 96 -14.52 9.44 -5.16
C SER A 96 -13.78 10.38 -4.23
N ILE A 97 -12.95 11.25 -4.81
CA ILE A 97 -12.05 12.14 -4.06
C ILE A 97 -12.39 13.57 -4.39
N THR A 98 -12.83 14.33 -3.39
CA THR A 98 -12.99 15.79 -3.51
C THR A 98 -11.79 16.47 -2.86
N VAL A 99 -11.12 17.34 -3.61
CA VAL A 99 -9.98 18.14 -3.12
C VAL A 99 -10.42 19.61 -3.05
N ALA A 100 -10.30 20.21 -1.89
CA ALA A 100 -10.66 21.62 -1.66
C ALA A 100 -9.83 22.20 -0.51
N GLY A 101 -9.32 23.43 -0.66
CA GLY A 101 -8.58 24.12 0.41
C GLY A 101 -7.32 23.41 0.88
N GLY A 102 -6.72 22.52 0.07
CA GLY A 102 -5.55 21.72 0.45
C GLY A 102 -5.87 20.46 1.24
N GLU A 103 -7.14 20.15 1.46
CA GLU A 103 -7.64 18.95 2.13
C GLU A 103 -8.37 18.03 1.14
N ASN A 104 -8.63 16.79 1.53
CA ASN A 104 -9.40 15.84 0.73
C ASN A 104 -10.51 15.15 1.54
N GLN A 105 -11.57 14.77 0.84
CA GLN A 105 -12.60 13.86 1.32
C GLN A 105 -12.69 12.69 0.37
N ILE A 106 -12.67 11.47 0.90
CA ILE A 106 -12.59 10.25 0.11
C ILE A 106 -13.72 9.30 0.49
N ILE A 107 -14.43 8.82 -0.53
CA ILE A 107 -15.42 7.75 -0.40
C ILE A 107 -14.97 6.62 -1.31
N VAL A 108 -14.71 5.45 -0.71
CA VAL A 108 -14.30 4.25 -1.46
C VAL A 108 -15.52 3.36 -1.69
N VAL A 109 -15.72 2.95 -2.94
CA VAL A 109 -16.67 1.91 -3.32
C VAL A 109 -15.86 0.69 -3.76
N PRO A 110 -15.85 -0.39 -2.97
CA PRO A 110 -14.97 -1.53 -3.22
C PRO A 110 -15.20 -2.23 -4.56
N GLY A 111 -16.45 -2.31 -5.02
CA GLY A 111 -16.78 -2.99 -6.27
C GLY A 111 -16.21 -4.42 -6.32
N ALA A 112 -15.49 -4.74 -7.39
CA ALA A 112 -14.86 -6.03 -7.59
C ALA A 112 -13.85 -6.41 -6.48
N ASN A 113 -13.24 -5.44 -5.80
CA ASN A 113 -12.32 -5.73 -4.68
C ASN A 113 -13.03 -6.46 -3.52
N ALA A 114 -14.32 -6.19 -3.29
CA ALA A 114 -15.13 -6.91 -2.29
C ALA A 114 -15.38 -8.39 -2.65
N ARG A 115 -15.00 -8.81 -3.85
CA ARG A 115 -15.19 -10.16 -4.39
C ARG A 115 -13.88 -10.95 -4.51
N VAL A 116 -12.77 -10.39 -4.03
CA VAL A 116 -11.50 -11.14 -3.91
C VAL A 116 -11.64 -12.17 -2.80
N THR A 117 -11.37 -13.45 -3.10
CA THR A 117 -11.70 -14.57 -2.22
C THR A 117 -10.47 -15.33 -1.74
N PRO A 118 -10.55 -16.06 -0.60
CA PRO A 118 -9.51 -16.99 -0.17
C PRO A 118 -9.12 -18.02 -1.24
N ALA A 119 -10.08 -18.49 -2.03
CA ALA A 119 -9.81 -19.42 -3.12
C ALA A 119 -8.88 -18.85 -4.21
N GLN A 120 -8.92 -17.53 -4.46
CA GLN A 120 -7.97 -16.90 -5.38
C GLN A 120 -6.55 -16.91 -4.80
N VAL A 121 -6.41 -16.75 -3.48
CA VAL A 121 -5.12 -16.87 -2.79
C VAL A 121 -4.59 -18.30 -2.88
N ASP A 122 -5.45 -19.29 -2.65
CA ASP A 122 -5.09 -20.70 -2.78
C ASP A 122 -4.70 -21.07 -4.22
N ASN A 123 -5.38 -20.52 -5.22
CA ASN A 123 -5.03 -20.70 -6.64
C ASN A 123 -3.67 -20.04 -7.00
N ALA A 124 -3.21 -19.06 -6.23
CA ALA A 124 -1.91 -18.43 -6.35
C ALA A 124 -0.81 -19.11 -5.50
N HIS A 125 -1.09 -20.27 -4.87
CA HIS A 125 -0.17 -20.99 -3.97
C HIS A 125 1.25 -21.11 -4.53
N ALA A 126 1.39 -21.68 -5.73
CA ALA A 126 2.70 -21.91 -6.36
C ALA A 126 3.46 -20.60 -6.68
N LEU A 127 2.72 -19.50 -6.89
CA LEU A 127 3.27 -18.17 -7.09
C LEU A 127 3.78 -17.60 -5.75
N ILE A 128 2.97 -17.70 -4.68
CA ILE A 128 3.32 -17.24 -3.34
C ILE A 128 4.53 -18.03 -2.79
N GLU A 129 4.55 -19.34 -2.97
CA GLU A 129 5.67 -20.21 -2.52
C GLU A 129 7.04 -19.77 -3.07
N ARG A 130 7.06 -19.20 -4.28
CA ARG A 130 8.29 -18.74 -4.94
C ARG A 130 8.61 -17.28 -4.69
N ALA A 131 7.74 -16.55 -3.98
CA ALA A 131 7.93 -15.14 -3.72
C ALA A 131 9.01 -14.89 -2.65
N ASN A 132 9.69 -13.78 -2.74
CA ASN A 132 10.59 -13.28 -1.70
C ASN A 132 9.83 -12.54 -0.59
N ALA A 133 8.67 -11.95 -0.92
CA ALA A 133 7.74 -11.39 0.03
C ALA A 133 6.32 -11.30 -0.56
N VAL A 134 5.33 -11.27 0.32
CA VAL A 134 3.93 -10.99 -0.02
C VAL A 134 3.52 -9.68 0.63
N LEU A 135 2.86 -8.81 -0.13
CA LEU A 135 2.22 -7.58 0.35
C LEU A 135 0.71 -7.80 0.40
N VAL A 136 0.07 -7.41 1.50
CA VAL A 136 -1.38 -7.43 1.64
C VAL A 136 -1.88 -6.20 2.40
N GLN A 137 -3.02 -5.63 1.97
CA GLN A 137 -3.66 -4.46 2.57
C GLN A 137 -5.11 -4.80 2.94
N MET A 138 -5.85 -3.84 3.51
CA MET A 138 -7.18 -4.10 4.06
C MET A 138 -8.32 -3.50 3.22
N GLU A 139 -8.10 -3.31 1.91
CA GLU A 139 -9.14 -2.87 0.95
C GLU A 139 -9.81 -4.05 0.21
N ILE A 140 -9.60 -5.28 0.69
CA ILE A 140 -10.22 -6.52 0.23
C ILE A 140 -10.86 -7.23 1.42
N PRO A 141 -11.70 -8.27 1.24
CA PRO A 141 -12.33 -8.98 2.35
C PRO A 141 -11.32 -9.52 3.36
N LEU A 142 -11.66 -9.39 4.64
CA LEU A 142 -10.76 -9.78 5.73
C LEU A 142 -10.42 -11.28 5.75
N ASP A 143 -11.34 -12.14 5.35
CA ASP A 143 -11.09 -13.57 5.21
C ASP A 143 -10.02 -13.87 4.16
N THR A 144 -9.94 -13.05 3.12
CA THR A 144 -8.88 -13.13 2.10
C THR A 144 -7.55 -12.59 2.63
N VAL A 145 -7.57 -11.53 3.44
CA VAL A 145 -6.37 -11.05 4.15
C VAL A 145 -5.85 -12.14 5.09
N GLU A 146 -6.72 -12.75 5.90
CA GLU A 146 -6.39 -13.88 6.77
C GLU A 146 -5.77 -15.04 5.99
N ALA A 147 -6.42 -15.47 4.90
CA ALA A 147 -5.93 -16.56 4.07
C ALA A 147 -4.52 -16.27 3.54
N THR A 148 -4.26 -15.01 3.12
CA THR A 148 -2.95 -14.57 2.63
C THR A 148 -1.88 -14.66 3.72
N VAL A 149 -2.16 -14.12 4.91
CA VAL A 149 -1.22 -14.14 6.03
C VAL A 149 -0.91 -15.58 6.47
N ARG A 150 -1.96 -16.41 6.59
CA ARG A 150 -1.81 -17.82 6.97
C ARG A 150 -1.06 -18.63 5.91
N LEU A 151 -1.33 -18.40 4.63
CA LEU A 151 -0.64 -19.13 3.55
C LEU A 151 0.85 -18.75 3.52
N GLY A 152 1.18 -17.45 3.53
CA GLY A 152 2.57 -17.01 3.55
C GLY A 152 3.33 -17.57 4.75
N HIS A 153 2.72 -17.56 5.94
CA HIS A 153 3.33 -18.14 7.14
C HIS A 153 3.59 -19.65 6.99
N ARG A 154 2.61 -20.43 6.48
CA ARG A 154 2.79 -21.87 6.25
C ARG A 154 3.91 -22.19 5.25
N LEU A 155 4.08 -21.34 4.26
CA LEU A 155 5.10 -21.50 3.22
C LEU A 155 6.48 -20.92 3.62
N GLY A 156 6.58 -20.28 4.80
CA GLY A 156 7.81 -19.61 5.23
C GLY A 156 8.15 -18.36 4.42
N VAL A 157 7.18 -17.81 3.66
CA VAL A 157 7.32 -16.58 2.88
C VAL A 157 6.94 -15.38 3.73
N PRO A 158 7.79 -14.36 3.85
CA PRO A 158 7.49 -13.18 4.66
C PRO A 158 6.28 -12.41 4.11
N VAL A 159 5.25 -12.21 4.95
CA VAL A 159 4.10 -11.36 4.65
C VAL A 159 4.28 -10.01 5.33
N ILE A 160 4.18 -8.95 4.55
CA ILE A 160 4.11 -7.57 5.04
C ILE A 160 2.64 -7.16 4.97
N LEU A 161 2.04 -6.98 6.14
CA LEU A 161 0.66 -6.54 6.30
C LEU A 161 0.62 -5.03 6.49
N ASN A 162 0.06 -4.32 5.51
CA ASN A 162 -0.24 -2.91 5.64
C ASN A 162 -1.68 -2.75 6.16
N PRO A 163 -1.89 -2.36 7.44
CA PRO A 163 -3.21 -2.36 8.07
C PRO A 163 -4.02 -1.12 7.70
N ALA A 164 -4.17 -0.85 6.43
CA ALA A 164 -4.87 0.31 5.87
C ALA A 164 -5.95 -0.11 4.85
N PRO A 165 -7.21 0.41 4.97
CA PRO A 165 -7.70 1.28 6.06
C PRO A 165 -7.73 0.55 7.41
N ALA A 166 -7.45 1.30 8.48
CA ALA A 166 -7.25 0.72 9.80
C ALA A 166 -8.54 0.14 10.40
N GLN A 167 -8.43 -1.06 10.93
CA GLN A 167 -9.42 -1.71 11.77
C GLN A 167 -8.75 -2.71 12.71
N LYS A 168 -9.46 -3.07 13.78
CA LYS A 168 -8.94 -4.06 14.73
C LYS A 168 -8.84 -5.43 14.07
N LEU A 169 -7.69 -6.08 14.23
CA LEU A 169 -7.44 -7.43 13.73
C LEU A 169 -7.23 -8.43 14.87
N PRO A 170 -7.53 -9.72 14.67
CA PRO A 170 -7.17 -10.77 15.60
C PRO A 170 -5.65 -10.82 15.83
N THR A 171 -5.26 -11.01 17.10
CA THR A 171 -3.85 -11.04 17.49
C THR A 171 -3.05 -12.15 16.79
N ASP A 172 -3.67 -13.31 16.57
CA ASP A 172 -3.05 -14.44 15.89
C ASP A 172 -2.68 -14.12 14.44
N TRP A 173 -3.47 -13.31 13.72
CA TRP A 173 -3.09 -12.87 12.37
C TRP A 173 -1.83 -11.99 12.39
N LEU A 174 -1.78 -11.06 13.35
CA LEU A 174 -0.62 -10.17 13.51
C LEU A 174 0.66 -10.95 13.81
N GLN A 175 0.57 -12.00 14.62
CA GLN A 175 1.70 -12.87 14.96
C GLN A 175 2.23 -13.69 13.78
N LEU A 176 1.39 -13.96 12.77
CA LEU A 176 1.78 -14.69 11.57
C LEU A 176 2.43 -13.77 10.51
N ALA A 177 2.18 -12.47 10.54
CA ALA A 177 2.81 -11.51 9.66
C ALA A 177 4.30 -11.35 10.01
N ARG A 178 5.18 -11.24 8.99
CA ARG A 178 6.60 -10.96 9.21
C ARG A 178 6.80 -9.53 9.71
N TYR A 179 6.04 -8.58 9.13
CA TYR A 179 5.99 -7.19 9.56
C TYR A 179 4.58 -6.64 9.38
N VAL A 180 4.17 -5.78 10.30
CA VAL A 180 2.99 -4.93 10.16
C VAL A 180 3.46 -3.49 10.01
N THR A 181 2.91 -2.76 9.02
CA THR A 181 3.41 -1.44 8.61
C THR A 181 2.37 -0.33 8.80
N PRO A 182 1.94 -0.04 10.03
CA PRO A 182 0.98 1.01 10.32
C PRO A 182 1.66 2.39 10.35
N ASN A 183 0.84 3.45 10.21
CA ASN A 183 1.14 4.73 10.80
C ASN A 183 0.73 4.75 12.29
N GLN A 184 0.99 5.85 13.00
CA GLN A 184 0.67 5.93 14.45
C GLN A 184 -0.82 5.72 14.74
N HIS A 185 -1.70 6.34 13.95
CA HIS A 185 -3.15 6.23 14.12
C HIS A 185 -3.65 4.81 13.82
N GLU A 186 -3.15 4.21 12.75
CA GLU A 186 -3.46 2.83 12.37
C GLU A 186 -3.00 1.83 13.45
N LEU A 187 -1.83 2.05 14.06
CA LEU A 187 -1.33 1.18 15.14
C LEU A 187 -2.24 1.25 16.35
N ALA A 188 -2.68 2.43 16.76
CA ALA A 188 -3.61 2.60 17.87
C ALA A 188 -4.93 1.86 17.63
N ILE A 189 -5.55 2.04 16.46
CA ILE A 189 -6.79 1.33 16.07
C ILE A 189 -6.56 -0.19 16.05
N LEU A 190 -5.46 -0.65 15.44
CA LEU A 190 -5.13 -2.06 15.33
C LEU A 190 -5.05 -2.76 16.70
N LEU A 191 -4.49 -2.07 17.69
CA LEU A 191 -4.33 -2.57 19.03
C LEU A 191 -5.54 -2.27 19.95
N GLY A 192 -6.53 -1.51 19.48
CA GLY A 192 -7.65 -1.04 20.28
C GLY A 192 -7.20 -0.12 21.42
N ALA A 193 -6.18 0.70 21.18
CA ALA A 193 -5.58 1.63 22.11
C ALA A 193 -6.08 3.07 21.89
N ASP A 194 -5.75 3.96 22.82
CA ASP A 194 -6.00 5.39 22.65
C ASP A 194 -5.16 5.96 21.50
N PRO A 195 -5.74 6.72 20.55
CA PRO A 195 -4.99 7.39 19.48
C PRO A 195 -3.87 8.33 19.95
N ASP A 196 -4.00 8.88 21.17
CA ASP A 196 -3.03 9.79 21.77
C ASP A 196 -1.94 9.07 22.59
N GLU A 197 -2.01 7.73 22.73
CA GLU A 197 -0.98 6.95 23.40
C GLU A 197 0.35 7.03 22.64
N ASP A 198 1.47 7.12 23.37
CA ASP A 198 2.80 7.18 22.77
C ASP A 198 3.06 5.96 21.87
N PHE A 199 3.39 6.23 20.62
CA PHE A 199 3.57 5.20 19.60
C PHE A 199 4.69 4.20 19.94
N ARG A 200 5.72 4.60 20.70
CA ARG A 200 6.80 3.68 21.13
C ARG A 200 6.26 2.64 22.11
N THR A 201 5.39 3.08 23.01
CA THR A 201 4.67 2.18 23.92
C THR A 201 3.78 1.22 23.14
N LEU A 202 3.03 1.73 22.13
CA LEU A 202 2.22 0.89 21.25
C LEU A 202 3.07 -0.12 20.48
N MET A 203 4.22 0.29 19.94
CA MET A 203 5.15 -0.62 19.25
C MET A 203 5.68 -1.72 20.17
N GLN A 204 5.96 -1.41 21.45
CA GLN A 204 6.43 -2.41 22.44
C GLN A 204 5.33 -3.43 22.78
N ARG A 205 4.05 -3.00 22.82
CA ARG A 205 2.89 -3.84 23.12
C ARG A 205 2.41 -4.67 21.92
N ALA A 206 2.83 -4.30 20.71
CA ALA A 206 2.41 -5.01 19.49
C ALA A 206 2.85 -6.48 19.54
N PRO A 207 1.96 -7.43 19.19
CA PRO A 207 2.24 -8.86 19.25
C PRO A 207 3.16 -9.35 18.13
N CYS A 208 3.59 -8.45 17.23
CA CYS A 208 4.37 -8.74 16.04
C CYS A 208 5.43 -7.66 15.80
N PRO A 209 6.42 -7.90 14.93
CA PRO A 209 7.34 -6.87 14.48
C PRO A 209 6.62 -5.75 13.74
N VAL A 210 6.86 -4.50 14.13
CA VAL A 210 6.25 -3.30 13.57
C VAL A 210 7.29 -2.45 12.86
N VAL A 211 6.94 -1.97 11.66
CA VAL A 211 7.63 -0.89 10.95
C VAL A 211 6.66 0.27 10.85
N LEU A 212 6.75 1.22 11.75
CA LEU A 212 5.80 2.32 11.89
C LEU A 212 6.24 3.53 11.07
N THR A 213 5.36 4.03 10.20
CA THR A 213 5.61 5.23 9.38
C THR A 213 5.09 6.49 10.07
N ARG A 214 5.85 7.60 9.96
CA ARG A 214 5.50 8.92 10.50
C ARG A 214 5.72 10.05 9.50
N GLY A 215 5.29 9.85 8.27
CA GLY A 215 5.39 10.86 7.22
C GLY A 215 6.81 11.41 7.08
N GLY A 216 6.97 12.74 7.14
CA GLY A 216 8.27 13.41 7.00
C GLY A 216 9.29 13.10 8.10
N GLU A 217 8.87 12.58 9.25
CA GLU A 217 9.79 12.14 10.31
C GLU A 217 10.50 10.81 9.96
N GLY A 218 9.99 10.07 8.97
CA GLY A 218 10.54 8.79 8.54
C GLY A 218 9.83 7.58 9.13
N ALA A 219 10.58 6.58 9.59
CA ALA A 219 10.02 5.34 10.11
C ALA A 219 10.74 4.84 11.36
N TRP A 220 9.97 4.20 12.22
CA TRP A 220 10.46 3.49 13.40
C TRP A 220 10.26 1.99 13.20
N TYR A 221 11.24 1.18 13.56
CA TYR A 221 11.16 -0.26 13.37
C TYR A 221 11.83 -1.02 14.49
N ARG A 222 11.34 -2.23 14.75
CA ARG A 222 11.86 -3.10 15.79
C ARG A 222 11.87 -4.55 15.30
N GLU A 223 13.04 -5.18 15.37
CA GLU A 223 13.13 -6.64 15.26
C GLU A 223 13.28 -7.27 16.63
N GLN A 224 14.17 -6.74 17.46
CA GLN A 224 14.40 -7.12 18.85
C GLN A 224 14.83 -5.87 19.64
N GLY A 225 14.58 -5.85 20.94
CA GLY A 225 14.99 -4.74 21.80
C GLY A 225 14.18 -3.45 21.58
N GLU A 226 14.84 -2.30 21.74
CA GLU A 226 14.23 -0.98 21.60
C GLU A 226 13.99 -0.63 20.11
N PRO A 227 12.94 0.17 19.82
CA PRO A 227 12.69 0.65 18.47
C PRO A 227 13.86 1.51 17.95
N LEU A 228 14.26 1.23 16.71
CA LEU A 228 15.24 2.01 15.97
C LEU A 228 14.52 3.04 15.07
N HIS A 229 15.15 4.18 14.86
CA HIS A 229 14.61 5.26 14.02
C HIS A 229 15.43 5.44 12.76
N GLN A 230 14.75 5.42 11.61
CA GLN A 230 15.27 5.91 10.35
C GLN A 230 14.62 7.26 10.06
N SER A 231 15.40 8.33 10.08
CA SER A 231 14.92 9.67 9.73
C SER A 231 14.41 9.73 8.29
N GLY A 232 13.35 10.50 8.08
CA GLY A 232 12.85 10.80 6.75
C GLY A 232 13.81 11.68 5.94
N PHE A 233 13.54 11.80 4.66
CA PHE A 233 14.29 12.66 3.74
C PHE A 233 13.49 13.92 3.45
N LYS A 234 14.15 15.07 3.51
CA LYS A 234 13.52 16.38 3.21
C LYS A 234 13.36 16.55 1.70
N VAL A 235 12.13 16.71 1.25
CA VAL A 235 11.76 16.95 -0.14
C VAL A 235 10.67 18.02 -0.22
N HIS A 236 10.47 18.58 -1.41
CA HIS A 236 9.29 19.41 -1.69
C HIS A 236 8.11 18.51 -1.97
N VAL A 237 7.10 18.55 -1.08
CA VAL A 237 5.89 17.74 -1.20
C VAL A 237 4.90 18.39 -2.16
N VAL A 238 4.50 17.64 -3.20
CA VAL A 238 3.46 18.02 -4.17
C VAL A 238 2.16 17.29 -3.85
N ASP A 239 2.26 15.96 -3.61
CA ASP A 239 1.10 15.10 -3.29
C ASP A 239 1.58 13.91 -2.45
N SER A 240 1.00 13.73 -1.28
CA SER A 240 1.37 12.63 -0.36
C SER A 240 0.64 11.32 -0.62
N THR A 241 -0.26 11.27 -1.60
CA THR A 241 -1.00 10.06 -1.98
C THR A 241 -0.04 8.96 -2.44
N GLY A 242 -0.24 7.74 -1.94
CA GLY A 242 0.58 6.59 -2.32
C GLY A 242 1.98 6.52 -1.68
N ALA A 243 2.35 7.47 -0.78
CA ALA A 243 3.63 7.42 -0.08
C ALA A 243 3.79 6.14 0.77
N GLY A 244 2.74 5.77 1.51
CA GLY A 244 2.70 4.52 2.28
C GLY A 244 2.78 3.28 1.39
N ASP A 245 2.13 3.29 0.22
CA ASP A 245 2.19 2.19 -0.74
C ASP A 245 3.60 2.04 -1.31
N THR A 246 4.24 3.15 -1.69
CA THR A 246 5.64 3.17 -2.15
C THR A 246 6.59 2.68 -1.07
N PHE A 247 6.37 3.10 0.20
CA PHE A 247 7.15 2.62 1.34
C PHE A 247 7.05 1.09 1.49
N ASN A 248 5.82 0.55 1.48
CA ASN A 248 5.59 -0.89 1.64
C ASN A 248 6.21 -1.70 0.49
N ALA A 249 6.07 -1.23 -0.73
CA ALA A 249 6.67 -1.85 -1.91
C ALA A 249 8.21 -1.89 -1.80
N ALA A 250 8.83 -0.75 -1.48
CA ALA A 250 10.28 -0.67 -1.33
C ALA A 250 10.78 -1.54 -0.17
N LEU A 251 10.06 -1.56 0.98
CA LEU A 251 10.38 -2.44 2.10
C LEU A 251 10.42 -3.91 1.64
N ALA A 252 9.40 -4.37 0.89
CA ALA A 252 9.35 -5.74 0.37
C ALA A 252 10.48 -6.05 -0.61
N VAL A 253 10.72 -5.14 -1.57
CA VAL A 253 11.75 -5.32 -2.62
C VAL A 253 13.14 -5.44 -2.03
N PHE A 254 13.48 -4.63 -1.03
CA PHE A 254 14.82 -4.56 -0.45
C PHE A 254 14.97 -5.33 0.87
N LEU A 255 13.95 -6.06 1.33
CA LEU A 255 13.99 -6.81 2.60
C LEU A 255 15.16 -7.79 2.69
N HIS A 256 15.57 -8.36 1.57
CA HIS A 256 16.71 -9.28 1.47
C HIS A 256 18.06 -8.64 1.84
N GLU A 257 18.16 -7.30 1.85
CA GLU A 257 19.35 -6.56 2.28
C GLU A 257 19.44 -6.37 3.81
N GLY A 258 18.42 -6.85 4.56
CA GLY A 258 18.23 -6.63 6.00
C GLY A 258 17.32 -5.45 6.30
N LEU A 259 16.59 -5.52 7.44
CA LEU A 259 15.49 -4.60 7.75
C LEU A 259 15.94 -3.13 7.76
N GLY A 260 17.05 -2.80 8.37
CA GLY A 260 17.51 -1.40 8.48
C GLY A 260 17.78 -0.76 7.11
N ARG A 261 18.42 -1.48 6.18
CA ARG A 261 18.64 -1.00 4.82
C ARG A 261 17.34 -0.90 4.03
N ALA A 262 16.46 -1.89 4.17
CA ALA A 262 15.15 -1.88 3.53
C ALA A 262 14.32 -0.68 3.99
N VAL A 263 14.26 -0.40 5.29
CA VAL A 263 13.55 0.77 5.85
C VAL A 263 14.15 2.09 5.33
N ARG A 264 15.49 2.22 5.27
CA ARG A 264 16.13 3.41 4.70
C ARG A 264 15.74 3.63 3.24
N LYS A 265 15.81 2.59 2.40
CA LYS A 265 15.38 2.65 0.99
C LYS A 265 13.89 2.93 0.84
N ALA A 266 13.06 2.35 1.73
CA ALA A 266 11.62 2.59 1.75
C ALA A 266 11.30 4.06 2.10
N CYS A 267 11.96 4.65 3.09
CA CYS A 267 11.83 6.08 3.39
C CYS A 267 12.25 6.96 2.21
N ALA A 268 13.34 6.62 1.51
CA ALA A 268 13.81 7.37 0.36
C ALA A 268 12.84 7.26 -0.83
N ALA A 269 12.35 6.07 -1.13
CA ALA A 269 11.37 5.85 -2.20
C ALA A 269 10.05 6.58 -1.91
N ALA A 270 9.56 6.53 -0.67
CA ALA A 270 8.39 7.27 -0.23
C ALA A 270 8.60 8.80 -0.30
N ALA A 271 9.79 9.30 0.04
CA ALA A 271 10.10 10.72 -0.11
C ALA A 271 10.10 11.16 -1.58
N LEU A 272 10.63 10.35 -2.49
CA LEU A 272 10.58 10.63 -3.93
C LEU A 272 9.13 10.60 -4.45
N SER A 273 8.31 9.66 -4.00
CA SER A 273 6.93 9.50 -4.50
C SER A 273 6.06 10.73 -4.27
N VAL A 274 6.30 11.49 -3.20
CA VAL A 274 5.50 12.68 -2.87
C VAL A 274 5.90 13.95 -3.64
N THR A 275 6.91 13.88 -4.51
CA THR A 275 7.39 15.04 -5.29
C THR A 275 6.61 15.29 -6.57
N ARG A 276 5.67 14.41 -6.93
CA ARG A 276 4.83 14.50 -8.14
C ARG A 276 3.38 14.19 -7.81
N LEU A 277 2.47 14.63 -8.69
CA LEU A 277 1.02 14.45 -8.51
C LEU A 277 0.60 12.99 -8.71
N GLY A 278 -0.33 12.53 -7.88
CA GLY A 278 -0.99 11.23 -7.96
C GLY A 278 -0.22 10.09 -7.32
N ALA A 279 -0.95 9.09 -6.85
CA ALA A 279 -0.40 7.96 -6.10
C ALA A 279 0.76 7.24 -6.82
N GLN A 280 0.68 7.09 -8.13
CA GLN A 280 1.70 6.40 -8.94
C GLN A 280 2.64 7.35 -9.68
N GLY A 281 2.30 8.65 -9.76
CA GLY A 281 3.05 9.63 -10.57
C GLY A 281 4.50 9.86 -10.12
N GLY A 282 4.75 9.79 -8.81
CA GLY A 282 6.06 10.02 -8.20
C GLY A 282 6.84 8.76 -7.82
N MET A 283 6.29 7.56 -8.03
CA MET A 283 6.98 6.31 -7.68
C MET A 283 8.31 6.17 -8.45
N PRO A 284 9.45 6.04 -7.75
CA PRO A 284 10.76 6.07 -8.38
C PRO A 284 11.13 4.73 -9.02
N GLY A 285 12.04 4.81 -10.02
CA GLY A 285 12.80 3.65 -10.49
C GLY A 285 14.10 3.45 -9.69
N PRO A 286 14.85 2.34 -9.94
CA PRO A 286 16.07 2.01 -9.20
C PRO A 286 17.14 3.10 -9.33
N GLN A 287 17.34 3.60 -10.53
CA GLN A 287 18.36 4.62 -10.81
C GLN A 287 18.07 5.96 -10.11
N GLU A 288 16.79 6.37 -10.07
CA GLU A 288 16.35 7.58 -9.37
C GLU A 288 16.54 7.44 -7.86
N LEU A 289 16.17 6.28 -7.31
CA LEU A 289 16.37 5.97 -5.89
C LEU A 289 17.85 5.95 -5.50
N ASP A 290 18.70 5.29 -6.29
CA ASP A 290 20.13 5.20 -6.01
C ASP A 290 20.81 6.59 -6.11
N ALA A 291 20.45 7.38 -7.12
CA ALA A 291 20.96 8.76 -7.27
C ALA A 291 20.54 9.65 -6.09
N PHE A 292 19.27 9.53 -5.64
CA PHE A 292 18.77 10.26 -4.49
C PHE A 292 19.51 9.88 -3.20
N LEU A 293 19.70 8.58 -2.94
CA LEU A 293 20.42 8.10 -1.76
C LEU A 293 21.90 8.52 -1.76
N ALA A 294 22.56 8.55 -2.92
CA ALA A 294 23.93 9.01 -3.05
C ALA A 294 24.06 10.51 -2.66
N GLN A 295 23.13 11.35 -3.07
CA GLN A 295 23.08 12.77 -2.70
C GLN A 295 22.86 13.01 -1.20
N GLN A 296 22.23 12.07 -0.50
CA GLN A 296 21.93 12.16 0.94
C GLN A 296 23.05 11.57 1.83
N ALA A 297 24.08 11.01 1.24
CA ALA A 297 25.23 10.43 1.95
C ALA A 297 26.40 11.41 2.13
N GLY A 298 26.35 12.59 1.53
CA GLY A 298 27.30 13.69 1.66
C GLY A 298 26.81 14.71 2.66
#